data_5a6b877d3448c9f8aa229ecc088f282c
#
_entry.id   5a6b877d3448c9f8aa229ecc088f282c
#
_cell.length_a   1.000
_cell.length_b   1.000
_cell.length_c   1.000
_cell.angle_alpha   90.00
_cell.angle_beta   90.00
_cell.angle_gamma   90.00
#
_symmetry.space_group_name_H-M   'P 1'
#
loop_
_entity.id
_entity.type
_entity.pdbx_description
1 polymer ?
#
loop_
_entity_poly.entity_id
_entity_poly.type
_entity_poly.pdbx_seq_one_letter_code
_entity_poly.pdbx_strand_id
1 'polypeptide(L)' 'IDNEFRRWLESAMQSMPPKCQFVFKLAKENNLSYKEISEILSISVKTVDAHLVAATQKLAKIFKSEFQIK' A
#
# COMPACT_ATOMS: atom_id res chain seq x y z
N ILE A 1 12.48 -13.48 1.95
CA ILE A 1 12.04 -12.44 2.84
C ILE A 1 11.78 -12.98 4.23
N ASP A 2 12.18 -12.18 5.19
CA ASP A 2 12.04 -12.51 6.59
C ASP A 2 10.57 -12.59 6.99
N ASN A 3 10.19 -13.65 7.73
CA ASN A 3 8.82 -13.81 8.22
C ASN A 3 8.40 -12.67 9.13
N GLU A 4 9.34 -12.13 9.88
CA GLU A 4 9.08 -11.03 10.79
C GLU A 4 8.67 -9.78 10.01
N PHE A 5 9.39 -9.50 8.91
CA PHE A 5 9.05 -8.35 8.07
C PHE A 5 7.70 -8.54 7.42
N ARG A 6 7.41 -9.76 6.95
CA ARG A 6 6.12 -10.04 6.32
C ARG A 6 4.97 -9.84 7.30
N ARG A 7 5.12 -10.29 8.52
CA ARG A 7 4.09 -10.12 9.54
C ARG A 7 3.86 -8.65 9.84
N TRP A 8 4.96 -7.89 9.95
CA TRP A 8 4.84 -6.45 10.15
C TRP A 8 4.09 -5.79 9.01
N LEU A 9 4.45 -6.16 7.78
CA LEU A 9 3.82 -5.57 6.60
C LEU A 9 2.32 -5.85 6.58
N GLU A 10 1.93 -7.08 6.85
CA GLU A 10 0.51 -7.43 6.88
C GLU A 10 -0.23 -6.67 7.97
N SER A 11 0.37 -6.57 9.13
CA SER A 11 -0.23 -5.83 10.24
C SER A 11 -0.39 -4.36 9.90
N ALA A 12 0.65 -3.77 9.30
CA ALA A 12 0.62 -2.37 8.90
C ALA A 12 -0.45 -2.13 7.83
N MET A 13 -0.57 -3.07 6.90
CA MET A 13 -1.57 -2.96 5.84
C MET A 13 -2.98 -2.93 6.40
N GLN A 14 -3.23 -3.71 7.45
CA GLN A 14 -4.56 -3.75 8.05
C GLN A 14 -4.94 -2.44 8.73
N SER A 15 -3.97 -1.62 9.06
CA SER A 15 -4.26 -0.33 9.68
C SER A 15 -4.66 0.73 8.66
N MET A 16 -4.57 0.42 7.37
CA MET A 16 -4.91 1.36 6.32
C MET A 16 -6.36 1.22 5.89
N PRO A 17 -6.97 2.27 5.31
CA PRO A 17 -8.32 2.15 4.77
C PRO A 17 -8.38 1.04 3.71
N PRO A 18 -9.51 0.32 3.62
CA PRO A 18 -9.63 -0.81 2.69
C PRO A 18 -9.27 -0.48 1.25
N LYS A 19 -9.66 0.69 0.77
CA LYS A 19 -9.36 1.07 -0.61
C LYS A 19 -7.87 1.23 -0.85
N CYS A 20 -7.15 1.85 0.10
CA CYS A 20 -5.71 2.00 -0.01
C CYS A 20 -5.02 0.64 0.02
N GLN A 21 -5.47 -0.26 0.90
CA GLN A 21 -4.94 -1.61 0.95
C GLN A 21 -5.09 -2.31 -0.38
N PHE A 22 -6.29 -2.24 -0.93
CA PHE A 22 -6.62 -2.94 -2.17
C PHE A 22 -5.77 -2.42 -3.33
N VAL A 23 -5.69 -1.11 -3.47
CA VAL A 23 -4.88 -0.49 -4.53
C VAL A 23 -3.40 -0.87 -4.37
N PHE A 24 -2.90 -0.83 -3.14
CA PHE A 24 -1.51 -1.17 -2.88
C PHE A 24 -1.22 -2.62 -3.27
N LYS A 25 -2.10 -3.53 -2.91
CA LYS A 25 -1.92 -4.94 -3.24
C LYS A 25 -1.95 -5.17 -4.74
N LEU A 26 -2.88 -4.53 -5.44
CA LEU A 26 -2.94 -4.68 -6.89
C LEU A 26 -1.67 -4.18 -7.56
N ALA A 27 -1.13 -3.09 -7.07
CA ALA A 27 0.08 -2.53 -7.66
C ALA A 27 1.32 -3.34 -7.34
N LYS A 28 1.46 -3.82 -6.11
CA LYS A 28 2.69 -4.44 -5.65
C LYS A 28 2.71 -5.96 -5.77
N GLU A 29 1.58 -6.61 -5.49
CA GLU A 29 1.55 -8.06 -5.55
C GLU A 29 1.18 -8.57 -6.93
N ASN A 30 0.31 -7.86 -7.63
CA ASN A 30 -0.15 -8.27 -8.95
C ASN A 30 0.53 -7.52 -10.09
N ASN A 31 1.41 -6.58 -9.78
CA ASN A 31 2.18 -5.82 -10.77
C ASN A 31 1.31 -5.12 -11.80
N LEU A 32 0.13 -4.68 -11.40
CA LEU A 32 -0.75 -3.98 -12.31
C LEU A 32 -0.35 -2.52 -12.47
N SER A 33 -0.55 -1.98 -13.66
CA SER A 33 -0.28 -0.58 -13.91
C SER A 33 -1.38 0.30 -13.29
N TYR A 34 -1.08 1.58 -13.12
CA TYR A 34 -2.08 2.52 -12.61
C TYR A 34 -3.33 2.51 -13.48
N LYS A 35 -3.13 2.42 -14.79
CA LYS A 35 -4.27 2.40 -15.71
C LYS A 35 -5.12 1.16 -15.51
N GLU A 36 -4.48 0.01 -15.37
CA GLU A 36 -5.21 -1.24 -15.14
C GLU A 36 -5.99 -1.18 -13.83
N ILE A 37 -5.38 -0.67 -12.78
CA ILE A 37 -6.04 -0.55 -11.50
C ILE A 37 -7.23 0.41 -11.59
N SER A 38 -7.03 1.53 -12.29
CA SER A 38 -8.10 2.51 -12.46
C SER A 38 -9.31 1.90 -13.16
N GLU A 39 -9.07 1.04 -14.13
CA GLU A 39 -10.15 0.38 -14.86
C GLU A 39 -10.86 -0.66 -14.00
N ILE A 40 -10.09 -1.44 -13.25
CA ILE A 40 -10.66 -2.46 -12.38
C ILE A 40 -11.55 -1.83 -11.31
N LEU A 41 -11.11 -0.73 -10.74
CA LEU A 41 -11.82 -0.11 -9.63
C LEU A 41 -12.77 1.01 -10.06
N SER A 42 -12.81 1.33 -11.35
CA SER A 42 -13.63 2.41 -11.88
C SER A 42 -13.32 3.74 -11.21
N ILE A 43 -12.04 4.03 -11.05
CA ILE A 43 -11.56 5.31 -10.51
C ILE A 43 -10.54 5.88 -11.48
N SER A 44 -10.20 7.14 -11.30
CA SER A 44 -9.21 7.78 -12.18
C SER A 44 -7.79 7.32 -11.83
N VAL A 45 -6.89 7.43 -12.79
CA VAL A 45 -5.47 7.16 -12.56
C VAL A 45 -4.94 8.07 -11.44
N LYS A 46 -5.40 9.31 -11.42
CA LYS A 46 -5.01 10.25 -10.39
C LYS A 46 -5.41 9.77 -9.00
N THR A 47 -6.60 9.18 -8.89
CA THR A 47 -7.07 8.63 -7.62
C THR A 47 -6.25 7.42 -7.22
N VAL A 48 -5.87 6.57 -8.19
CA VAL A 48 -4.98 5.44 -7.92
C VAL A 48 -3.66 5.95 -7.33
N ASP A 49 -3.09 6.98 -7.95
CA ASP A 49 -1.84 7.57 -7.48
C ASP A 49 -2.00 8.09 -6.05
N ALA A 50 -3.09 8.78 -5.77
CA ALA A 50 -3.34 9.33 -4.44
C ALA A 50 -3.40 8.23 -3.39
N HIS A 51 -4.06 7.12 -3.70
CA HIS A 51 -4.13 5.98 -2.78
C HIS A 51 -2.74 5.38 -2.54
N LEU A 52 -1.93 5.26 -3.59
CA LEU A 52 -0.60 4.68 -3.45
C LEU A 52 0.33 5.60 -2.66
N VAL A 53 0.23 6.90 -2.89
CA VAL A 53 1.03 7.87 -2.12
C VAL A 53 0.65 7.79 -0.65
N ALA A 54 -0.65 7.77 -0.35
CA ALA A 54 -1.13 7.70 1.03
C ALA A 54 -0.67 6.40 1.69
N ALA A 55 -0.77 5.28 0.98
CA ALA A 55 -0.34 3.99 1.51
C ALA A 55 1.16 3.99 1.81
N THR A 56 1.95 4.50 0.88
CA THR A 56 3.40 4.55 1.03
C THR A 56 3.79 5.42 2.22
N GLN A 57 3.16 6.58 2.37
CA GLN A 57 3.44 7.47 3.48
C GLN A 57 3.09 6.84 4.81
N LYS A 58 1.95 6.16 4.87
CA LYS A 58 1.52 5.50 6.09
C LYS A 58 2.48 4.37 6.47
N LEU A 59 2.87 3.56 5.49
CA LEU A 59 3.80 2.48 5.74
C LEU A 59 5.16 3.01 6.21
N ALA A 60 5.64 4.08 5.60
CA ALA A 60 6.91 4.66 6.00
C ALA A 60 6.85 5.18 7.43
N LYS A 61 5.74 5.78 7.81
CA LYS A 61 5.56 6.30 9.16
C LYS A 61 5.54 5.18 10.18
N ILE A 62 4.80 4.11 9.90
CA ILE A 62 4.73 2.95 10.78
C ILE A 62 6.08 2.28 10.88
N PHE A 63 6.80 2.16 9.76
CA PHE A 63 8.13 1.56 9.74
C PHE A 63 9.08 2.32 10.64
N LYS A 64 9.08 3.65 10.55
CA LYS A 64 9.93 4.48 11.41
C LYS A 64 9.62 4.25 12.88
N SER A 65 8.34 4.20 13.22
CA SER A 65 7.91 4.02 14.59
C SER A 65 8.30 2.65 15.13
N GLU A 66 8.06 1.60 14.35
CA GLU A 66 8.28 0.22 14.80
C GLU A 66 9.76 -0.14 14.88
N PHE A 67 10.54 0.32 13.91
CA PHE A 67 11.95 -0.07 13.83
C PHE A 67 12.89 1.04 14.29
N GLN A 68 12.34 2.15 14.71
CA GLN A 68 13.11 3.28 15.26
C GLN A 68 14.29 3.68 14.40
N ILE A 69 14.05 3.80 13.13
CA ILE A 69 15.06 4.24 12.19
C ILE A 69 15.27 5.74 12.34
N LYS A 70 16.52 6.12 12.49
CA LYS A 70 16.89 7.52 12.67
C LYS A 70 17.26 8.15 11.35
#